data_ffeafd58a884af8ec9ff5b83d74e212c
#
_entry.id   ffeafd58a884af8ec9ff5b83d74e212c
#
_cell.length_a   1.000
_cell.length_b   1.000
_cell.length_c   1.000
_cell.angle_alpha   90.00
_cell.angle_beta   90.00
_cell.angle_gamma   90.00
#
_symmetry.space_group_name_H-M   'P 1'
#
loop_
_entity.id
_entity.type
_entity.pdbx_description
1 polymer ?
#
loop_
_entity_poly.entity_id
_entity_poly.type
_entity_poly.pdbx_seq_one_letter_code
_entity_poly.pdbx_strand_id
1 'polypeptide(L)'
;RKIHVLITKPAVKTLAHHLALLSAARHHGVFVYIEHHKRYDPAYADARYKAGGLGDFNYFYSYMSQPKSQLETFKAWAGVDSDISYYLNSHHVDVCESMVSSQGFVPVKVSASASMGVAVDLGCDAKTEDTISLLVHWVKKNDASKRATGVYTASWTAPQKAGVHSNQYFHYMASKGEIRIDQAKRGYDVADDGLGNGLMWYNPFYMKYAPDEEGNFAGQGGYGYVSFEKFIDGCRLVNKEGPKALETLDKRGLPTLANTVLTTAILEAGRRAIDEGREVGIKETEGGWELI
;
A
#
# COMPACT_ATOMS: atom_id res chain seq x y z
N ARG A 1 19.16 -14.99 -17.31
CA ARG A 1 18.24 -14.28 -18.22
C ARG A 1 17.95 -12.91 -17.64
N LYS A 2 18.07 -11.85 -18.43
CA LYS A 2 17.72 -10.48 -18.02
C LYS A 2 16.23 -10.26 -18.29
N ILE A 3 15.38 -10.69 -17.34
CA ILE A 3 13.93 -10.55 -17.43
C ILE A 3 13.50 -9.53 -16.38
N HIS A 4 12.83 -8.46 -16.81
CA HIS A 4 12.21 -7.51 -15.91
C HIS A 4 11.01 -8.13 -15.22
N VAL A 5 10.72 -7.73 -13.98
CA VAL A 5 9.74 -8.41 -13.12
C VAL A 5 8.76 -7.39 -12.54
N LEU A 6 7.47 -7.70 -12.65
CA LEU A 6 6.42 -7.06 -11.88
C LEU A 6 6.01 -8.01 -10.75
N ILE A 7 6.01 -7.51 -9.52
CA ILE A 7 5.60 -8.26 -8.33
C ILE A 7 4.35 -7.59 -7.76
N THR A 8 3.33 -8.37 -7.44
CA THR A 8 2.18 -7.85 -6.67
C THR A 8 2.61 -7.46 -5.26
N LYS A 9 1.95 -6.46 -4.68
CA LYS A 9 2.25 -5.99 -3.33
C LYS A 9 1.79 -6.98 -2.24
N PRO A 10 2.48 -7.03 -1.09
CA PRO A 10 3.82 -6.49 -0.85
C PRO A 10 4.88 -7.29 -1.60
N ALA A 11 6.03 -6.68 -1.88
CA ALA A 11 7.11 -7.35 -2.60
C ALA A 11 7.55 -8.66 -1.92
N VAL A 12 7.75 -8.59 -0.62
CA VAL A 12 8.14 -9.69 0.28
C VAL A 12 7.69 -9.35 1.70
N LYS A 13 7.77 -10.32 2.62
CA LYS A 13 7.42 -10.13 4.04
C LYS A 13 8.54 -9.51 4.88
N THR A 14 9.81 -9.72 4.53
CA THR A 14 10.93 -9.28 5.36
C THR A 14 11.83 -8.27 4.66
N LEU A 15 12.36 -7.33 5.44
CA LEU A 15 13.32 -6.32 4.99
C LEU A 15 14.59 -6.96 4.43
N ALA A 16 15.08 -8.02 5.07
CA ALA A 16 16.25 -8.75 4.60
C ALA A 16 16.06 -9.32 3.19
N HIS A 17 14.91 -9.94 2.91
CA HIS A 17 14.58 -10.42 1.56
C HIS A 17 14.41 -9.27 0.56
N HIS A 18 13.83 -8.14 1.00
CA HIS A 18 13.69 -6.95 0.14
C HIS A 18 15.05 -6.41 -0.29
N LEU A 19 15.97 -6.24 0.67
CA LEU A 19 17.33 -5.76 0.39
C LEU A 19 18.12 -6.75 -0.49
N ALA A 20 17.95 -8.05 -0.27
CA ALA A 20 18.57 -9.07 -1.12
C ALA A 20 18.05 -9.00 -2.57
N LEU A 21 16.73 -8.84 -2.76
CA LEU A 21 16.13 -8.64 -4.09
C LEU A 21 16.62 -7.35 -4.75
N LEU A 22 16.69 -6.24 -3.99
CA LEU A 22 17.21 -4.96 -4.50
C LEU A 22 18.66 -5.10 -4.97
N SER A 23 19.51 -5.73 -4.17
CA SER A 23 20.92 -6.00 -4.51
C SER A 23 21.02 -6.85 -5.77
N ALA A 24 20.27 -7.96 -5.85
CA ALA A 24 20.26 -8.83 -7.02
C ALA A 24 19.76 -8.10 -8.29
N ALA A 25 18.67 -7.33 -8.17
CA ALA A 25 18.14 -6.56 -9.29
C ALA A 25 19.16 -5.53 -9.83
N ARG A 26 19.86 -4.83 -8.94
CA ARG A 26 20.93 -3.89 -9.30
C ARG A 26 22.11 -4.59 -9.96
N HIS A 27 22.60 -5.68 -9.35
CA HIS A 27 23.73 -6.45 -9.88
C HIS A 27 23.46 -6.96 -11.31
N HIS A 28 22.25 -7.44 -11.56
CA HIS A 28 21.87 -7.97 -12.87
C HIS A 28 21.33 -6.92 -13.86
N GLY A 29 21.18 -5.67 -13.44
CA GLY A 29 20.58 -4.60 -14.26
C GLY A 29 19.13 -4.90 -14.65
N VAL A 30 18.35 -5.48 -13.73
CA VAL A 30 16.96 -5.87 -13.95
C VAL A 30 16.03 -4.87 -13.28
N PHE A 31 15.03 -4.41 -14.03
CA PHE A 31 13.95 -3.60 -13.46
C PHE A 31 12.95 -4.49 -12.72
N VAL A 32 12.77 -4.20 -11.43
CA VAL A 32 11.74 -4.84 -10.59
C VAL A 32 10.78 -3.77 -10.11
N TYR A 33 9.53 -3.96 -10.41
CA TYR A 33 8.44 -3.04 -10.13
C TYR A 33 7.44 -3.70 -9.18
N ILE A 34 7.06 -2.99 -8.12
CA ILE A 34 6.06 -3.46 -7.16
C ILE A 34 4.72 -2.83 -7.52
N GLU A 35 3.68 -3.65 -7.67
CA GLU A 35 2.38 -3.21 -8.15
C GLU A 35 1.60 -2.47 -7.04
N HIS A 36 2.08 -1.28 -6.65
CA HIS A 36 1.39 -0.33 -5.79
C HIS A 36 0.48 0.60 -6.63
N HIS A 37 -0.54 0.02 -7.25
CA HIS A 37 -1.43 0.69 -8.20
C HIS A 37 -2.14 1.93 -7.62
N LYS A 38 -2.34 2.01 -6.30
CA LYS A 38 -2.95 3.19 -5.68
C LYS A 38 -2.18 4.49 -5.90
N ARG A 39 -0.87 4.42 -6.18
CA ARG A 39 -0.10 5.61 -6.57
C ARG A 39 -0.63 6.30 -7.84
N TYR A 40 -1.44 5.58 -8.65
CA TYR A 40 -2.00 6.06 -9.93
C TYR A 40 -3.49 6.34 -9.86
N ASP A 41 -4.15 6.09 -8.74
CA ASP A 41 -5.51 6.61 -8.52
C ASP A 41 -5.48 8.14 -8.65
N PRO A 42 -6.34 8.77 -9.47
CA PRO A 42 -6.26 10.21 -9.76
C PRO A 42 -6.22 11.09 -8.51
N ALA A 43 -7.05 10.77 -7.49
CA ALA A 43 -7.07 11.54 -6.25
C ALA A 43 -5.82 11.30 -5.40
N TYR A 44 -5.29 10.06 -5.37
CA TYR A 44 -4.07 9.73 -4.64
C TYR A 44 -2.83 10.33 -5.30
N ALA A 45 -2.78 10.33 -6.64
CA ALA A 45 -1.70 10.95 -7.41
C ALA A 45 -1.66 12.47 -7.17
N ASP A 46 -2.81 13.14 -7.21
CA ASP A 46 -2.94 14.58 -6.91
C ASP A 46 -2.56 14.87 -5.46
N ALA A 47 -3.00 14.05 -4.50
CA ALA A 47 -2.64 14.18 -3.09
C ALA A 47 -1.13 14.06 -2.87
N ARG A 48 -0.47 13.08 -3.50
CA ARG A 48 1.00 12.93 -3.44
C ARG A 48 1.73 14.17 -3.95
N TYR A 49 1.27 14.75 -5.05
CA TYR A 49 1.82 15.98 -5.59
C TYR A 49 1.63 17.16 -4.63
N LYS A 50 0.41 17.37 -4.14
CA LYS A 50 0.07 18.49 -3.25
C LYS A 50 0.73 18.40 -1.87
N ALA A 51 0.92 17.20 -1.34
CA ALA A 51 1.54 17.00 -0.01
C ALA A 51 2.89 17.71 0.12
N GLY A 52 3.71 17.73 -0.93
CA GLY A 52 5.00 18.42 -0.95
C GLY A 52 4.91 19.95 -0.74
N GLY A 53 3.78 20.57 -1.11
CA GLY A 53 3.53 22.01 -0.96
C GLY A 53 2.88 22.42 0.39
N LEU A 54 2.40 21.44 1.15
CA LEU A 54 1.68 21.70 2.42
C LEU A 54 2.58 21.85 3.65
N GLY A 55 3.89 21.89 3.46
CA GLY A 55 4.86 22.03 4.53
C GLY A 55 5.20 20.71 5.22
N ASP A 56 5.74 20.78 6.45
CA ASP A 56 6.21 19.61 7.17
C ASP A 56 5.06 18.67 7.53
N PHE A 57 5.26 17.40 7.21
CA PHE A 57 4.37 16.31 7.58
C PHE A 57 4.16 16.24 9.10
N ASN A 58 2.93 16.03 9.53
CA ASN A 58 2.56 15.96 10.94
C ASN A 58 1.79 14.69 11.30
N TYR A 59 0.78 14.33 10.51
CA TYR A 59 -0.11 13.23 10.83
C TYR A 59 -0.64 12.53 9.58
N PHE A 60 -0.72 11.21 9.64
CA PHE A 60 -1.42 10.39 8.65
C PHE A 60 -2.29 9.38 9.38
N TYR A 61 -3.55 9.32 9.02
CA TYR A 61 -4.47 8.29 9.47
C TYR A 61 -5.08 7.59 8.27
N SER A 62 -5.14 6.27 8.32
CA SER A 62 -5.82 5.51 7.27
C SER A 62 -6.59 4.33 7.83
N TYR A 63 -7.65 4.00 7.11
CA TYR A 63 -8.49 2.85 7.40
C TYR A 63 -8.82 2.11 6.10
N MET A 64 -8.65 0.79 6.12
CA MET A 64 -9.06 -0.08 5.04
C MET A 64 -9.80 -1.28 5.60
N SER A 65 -10.99 -1.59 5.05
CA SER A 65 -11.69 -2.79 5.44
C SER A 65 -12.35 -3.48 4.25
N GLN A 66 -12.49 -4.78 4.38
CA GLN A 66 -13.23 -5.63 3.45
C GLN A 66 -14.30 -6.43 4.19
N PRO A 67 -15.42 -6.78 3.51
CA PRO A 67 -16.47 -7.61 4.09
C PRO A 67 -15.95 -9.01 4.47
N LYS A 68 -16.57 -9.61 5.48
CA LYS A 68 -16.24 -10.96 5.98
C LYS A 68 -16.23 -12.04 4.90
N SER A 69 -17.03 -11.89 3.82
CA SER A 69 -17.00 -12.81 2.68
C SER A 69 -15.64 -12.94 2.00
N GLN A 70 -14.77 -11.94 2.12
CA GLN A 70 -13.40 -12.02 1.58
C GLN A 70 -12.56 -13.09 2.30
N LEU A 71 -12.85 -13.36 3.58
CA LEU A 71 -12.17 -14.41 4.33
C LEU A 71 -12.35 -15.80 3.70
N GLU A 72 -13.50 -16.09 3.08
CA GLU A 72 -13.71 -17.35 2.36
C GLU A 72 -12.69 -17.52 1.22
N THR A 73 -12.37 -16.43 0.51
CA THR A 73 -11.36 -16.42 -0.56
C THR A 73 -9.94 -16.56 -0.01
N PHE A 74 -9.68 -16.00 1.17
CA PHE A 74 -8.32 -15.88 1.72
C PHE A 74 -8.00 -16.91 2.79
N LYS A 75 -8.94 -17.75 3.18
CA LYS A 75 -8.83 -18.74 4.24
C LYS A 75 -7.61 -19.65 4.15
N ALA A 76 -7.17 -19.95 2.93
CA ALA A 76 -6.02 -20.83 2.70
C ALA A 76 -4.66 -20.24 3.16
N TRP A 77 -4.55 -18.91 3.25
CA TRP A 77 -3.29 -18.24 3.57
C TRP A 77 -3.36 -17.24 4.74
N ALA A 78 -4.57 -16.77 5.08
CA ALA A 78 -4.78 -15.80 6.16
C ALA A 78 -4.39 -16.39 7.52
N GLY A 79 -3.53 -15.71 8.27
CA GLY A 79 -2.99 -16.17 9.54
C GLY A 79 -1.90 -17.24 9.42
N VAL A 80 -1.68 -17.81 8.24
CA VAL A 80 -0.67 -18.86 7.96
C VAL A 80 0.54 -18.25 7.22
N ASP A 81 0.27 -17.76 6.00
CA ASP A 81 1.33 -17.22 5.13
C ASP A 81 1.43 -15.69 5.18
N SER A 82 0.32 -15.01 5.52
CA SER A 82 0.25 -13.56 5.57
C SER A 82 -0.90 -13.10 6.45
N ASP A 83 -1.00 -11.81 6.72
CA ASP A 83 -2.01 -11.18 7.55
C ASP A 83 -2.69 -10.00 6.84
N ILE A 84 -3.70 -9.42 7.50
CA ILE A 84 -4.47 -8.29 6.96
C ILE A 84 -3.62 -7.02 6.81
N SER A 85 -2.56 -6.84 7.59
CA SER A 85 -1.67 -5.68 7.50
C SER A 85 -0.84 -5.74 6.22
N TYR A 86 -0.19 -6.87 5.93
CA TYR A 86 0.49 -7.08 4.65
C TYR A 86 -0.47 -6.94 3.47
N TYR A 87 -1.70 -7.42 3.62
CA TYR A 87 -2.68 -7.39 2.54
C TYR A 87 -3.23 -5.97 2.28
N LEU A 88 -3.65 -5.22 3.28
CA LEU A 88 -4.31 -3.92 3.10
C LEU A 88 -3.47 -2.72 3.57
N ASN A 89 -2.84 -2.76 4.78
CA ASN A 89 -2.04 -1.62 5.25
C ASN A 89 -0.90 -1.29 4.29
N SER A 90 -0.35 -2.29 3.57
CA SER A 90 0.68 -2.09 2.56
C SER A 90 0.35 -0.99 1.54
N HIS A 91 -0.92 -0.82 1.19
CA HIS A 91 -1.35 0.22 0.27
C HIS A 91 -1.18 1.63 0.83
N HIS A 92 -1.67 1.87 2.06
CA HIS A 92 -1.64 3.22 2.64
C HIS A 92 -0.30 3.54 3.30
N VAL A 93 0.45 2.53 3.76
CA VAL A 93 1.84 2.69 4.18
C VAL A 93 2.68 3.18 3.00
N ASP A 94 2.56 2.55 1.83
CA ASP A 94 3.24 2.94 0.60
C ASP A 94 2.83 4.34 0.12
N VAL A 95 1.53 4.65 0.16
CA VAL A 95 1.03 5.98 -0.22
C VAL A 95 1.62 7.05 0.70
N CYS A 96 1.56 6.87 2.02
CA CYS A 96 2.13 7.81 2.99
C CYS A 96 3.65 7.97 2.78
N GLU A 97 4.38 6.86 2.72
CA GLU A 97 5.84 6.87 2.49
C GLU A 97 6.18 7.68 1.23
N SER A 98 5.47 7.41 0.13
CA SER A 98 5.69 8.11 -1.14
C SER A 98 5.33 9.60 -1.13
N MET A 99 4.51 10.06 -0.17
CA MET A 99 4.21 11.49 0.03
C MET A 99 5.31 12.20 0.84
N VAL A 100 5.89 11.51 1.83
CA VAL A 100 6.72 12.16 2.84
C VAL A 100 8.22 11.93 2.67
N SER A 101 8.64 10.93 1.90
CA SER A 101 10.05 10.63 1.64
C SER A 101 10.77 11.80 0.97
N SER A 102 10.14 12.48 0.00
CA SER A 102 10.70 13.68 -0.66
C SER A 102 10.84 14.87 0.29
N GLN A 103 10.12 14.88 1.40
CA GLN A 103 10.21 15.90 2.46
C GLN A 103 11.30 15.54 3.50
N GLY A 104 11.96 14.38 3.35
CA GLY A 104 12.99 13.87 4.23
C GLY A 104 12.50 13.20 5.50
N PHE A 105 11.20 12.87 5.61
CA PHE A 105 10.70 12.09 6.73
C PHE A 105 10.96 10.60 6.53
N VAL A 106 11.40 9.94 7.60
CA VAL A 106 11.65 8.50 7.66
C VAL A 106 10.98 7.88 8.90
N PRO A 107 10.51 6.64 8.81
CA PRO A 107 9.98 5.94 9.96
C PRO A 107 11.12 5.53 10.88
N VAL A 108 10.93 5.67 12.19
CA VAL A 108 11.95 5.30 13.17
C VAL A 108 11.50 4.23 14.16
N LYS A 109 10.19 4.03 14.30
CA LYS A 109 9.64 3.06 15.24
C LYS A 109 8.19 2.70 14.89
N VAL A 110 7.81 1.45 15.15
CA VAL A 110 6.46 0.93 14.95
C VAL A 110 5.99 0.23 16.21
N SER A 111 4.79 0.58 16.67
CA SER A 111 3.98 -0.19 17.61
C SER A 111 2.78 -0.77 16.86
N ALA A 112 2.25 -1.90 17.31
CA ALA A 112 1.11 -2.52 16.66
C ALA A 112 0.14 -3.16 17.67
N SER A 113 -1.12 -3.27 17.25
CA SER A 113 -2.15 -3.98 17.99
C SER A 113 -3.03 -4.78 17.02
N ALA A 114 -3.47 -5.95 17.44
CA ALA A 114 -4.35 -6.81 16.66
C ALA A 114 -5.56 -7.25 17.47
N SER A 115 -6.72 -7.39 16.81
CA SER A 115 -7.90 -8.06 17.34
C SER A 115 -8.09 -9.41 16.68
N MET A 116 -8.72 -10.35 17.39
CA MET A 116 -8.96 -11.72 16.95
C MET A 116 -10.33 -12.21 17.38
N GLY A 117 -10.84 -13.24 16.72
CA GLY A 117 -12.01 -13.99 17.11
C GLY A 117 -12.99 -14.18 15.97
N VAL A 118 -13.38 -13.13 15.25
CA VAL A 118 -14.38 -13.21 14.17
C VAL A 118 -13.92 -14.11 13.02
N ALA A 119 -12.68 -13.98 12.57
CA ALA A 119 -12.12 -14.81 11.51
C ALA A 119 -12.05 -16.30 11.94
N VAL A 120 -11.63 -16.54 13.18
CA VAL A 120 -11.56 -17.88 13.77
C VAL A 120 -12.94 -18.52 13.86
N ASP A 121 -13.97 -17.77 14.30
CA ASP A 121 -15.36 -18.24 14.36
C ASP A 121 -15.91 -18.56 12.96
N LEU A 122 -15.38 -17.94 11.92
CA LEU A 122 -15.69 -18.25 10.52
C LEU A 122 -14.85 -19.41 9.96
N GLY A 123 -14.04 -20.06 10.81
CA GLY A 123 -13.26 -21.27 10.49
C GLY A 123 -11.94 -20.96 9.77
N CYS A 124 -11.38 -19.75 9.93
CA CYS A 124 -10.00 -19.45 9.54
C CYS A 124 -9.02 -20.04 10.57
N ASP A 125 -7.71 -20.01 10.24
CA ASP A 125 -6.66 -20.45 11.17
C ASP A 125 -6.73 -19.69 12.50
N ALA A 126 -6.37 -20.36 13.59
CA ALA A 126 -6.38 -19.79 14.95
C ALA A 126 -5.47 -18.55 15.12
N LYS A 127 -4.54 -18.32 14.20
CA LYS A 127 -3.64 -17.16 14.18
C LYS A 127 -4.16 -16.01 13.31
N THR A 128 -5.34 -16.14 12.71
CA THR A 128 -5.88 -15.11 11.82
C THR A 128 -6.39 -13.93 12.63
N GLU A 129 -5.70 -12.81 12.53
CA GLU A 129 -6.14 -11.55 13.11
C GLU A 129 -7.30 -10.97 12.30
N ASP A 130 -8.30 -10.41 12.99
CA ASP A 130 -9.46 -9.73 12.41
C ASP A 130 -9.12 -8.34 11.87
N THR A 131 -8.33 -7.62 12.65
CA THR A 131 -7.93 -6.22 12.41
C THR A 131 -6.53 -6.01 12.96
N ILE A 132 -5.67 -5.34 12.19
CA ILE A 132 -4.34 -4.91 12.64
C ILE A 132 -4.22 -3.41 12.49
N SER A 133 -3.81 -2.73 13.57
CA SER A 133 -3.48 -1.31 13.58
C SER A 133 -1.98 -1.12 13.85
N LEU A 134 -1.35 -0.30 13.03
CA LEU A 134 0.04 0.12 13.17
C LEU A 134 0.10 1.57 13.60
N LEU A 135 0.95 1.88 14.56
CA LEU A 135 1.34 3.24 14.96
C LEU A 135 2.81 3.45 14.57
N VAL A 136 3.05 4.29 13.60
CA VAL A 136 4.39 4.56 13.05
C VAL A 136 4.85 5.95 13.47
N HIS A 137 6.03 6.01 14.07
CA HIS A 137 6.69 7.27 14.42
C HIS A 137 7.64 7.68 13.29
N TRP A 138 7.50 8.93 12.84
CA TRP A 138 8.29 9.50 11.76
C TRP A 138 9.14 10.65 12.27
N VAL A 139 10.35 10.81 11.72
CA VAL A 139 11.27 11.91 12.06
C VAL A 139 11.85 12.46 10.75
N LYS A 140 12.03 13.78 10.69
CA LYS A 140 12.70 14.43 9.56
C LYS A 140 14.22 14.24 9.70
N LYS A 141 14.89 13.66 8.69
CA LYS A 141 16.33 13.32 8.74
C LYS A 141 17.23 14.47 9.16
N ASN A 142 16.99 15.67 8.62
CA ASN A 142 17.83 16.84 8.84
C ASN A 142 17.34 17.73 10.00
N ASP A 143 16.27 17.37 10.69
CA ASP A 143 15.71 18.12 11.81
C ASP A 143 14.91 17.19 12.74
N ALA A 144 15.58 16.58 13.69
CA ALA A 144 14.98 15.62 14.64
C ALA A 144 13.89 16.23 15.56
N SER A 145 13.76 17.56 15.61
CA SER A 145 12.64 18.23 16.29
C SER A 145 11.32 18.07 15.53
N LYS A 146 11.36 17.84 14.23
CA LYS A 146 10.21 17.60 13.37
C LYS A 146 9.82 16.13 13.41
N ARG A 147 8.72 15.84 14.06
CA ARG A 147 8.18 14.51 14.28
C ARG A 147 6.76 14.43 13.76
N ALA A 148 6.38 13.25 13.29
CA ALA A 148 5.04 12.98 12.80
C ALA A 148 4.57 11.59 13.21
N THR A 149 3.27 11.35 13.11
CA THR A 149 2.64 10.08 13.46
C THR A 149 1.81 9.57 12.31
N GLY A 150 1.99 8.28 11.97
CA GLY A 150 1.13 7.56 11.04
C GLY A 150 0.34 6.47 11.76
N VAL A 151 -0.98 6.41 11.54
CA VAL A 151 -1.85 5.35 12.05
C VAL A 151 -2.47 4.64 10.86
N TYR A 152 -2.27 3.33 10.79
CA TYR A 152 -2.76 2.50 9.67
C TYR A 152 -3.58 1.35 10.23
N THR A 153 -4.84 1.26 9.86
CA THR A 153 -5.73 0.19 10.32
C THR A 153 -6.28 -0.57 9.13
N ALA A 154 -6.16 -1.89 9.17
CA ALA A 154 -6.70 -2.80 8.16
C ALA A 154 -7.56 -3.87 8.83
N SER A 155 -8.73 -4.17 8.24
CA SER A 155 -9.68 -5.15 8.75
C SER A 155 -10.33 -5.92 7.61
N TRP A 156 -10.62 -7.20 7.80
CA TRP A 156 -11.50 -7.99 6.92
C TRP A 156 -12.77 -8.48 7.61
N THR A 157 -13.13 -7.84 8.72
CA THR A 157 -14.35 -8.19 9.48
C THR A 157 -15.47 -7.15 9.34
N ALA A 158 -15.41 -6.32 8.27
CA ALA A 158 -16.51 -5.41 7.96
C ALA A 158 -17.82 -6.17 7.72
N PRO A 159 -18.97 -5.55 7.98
CA PRO A 159 -20.27 -6.17 7.75
C PRO A 159 -20.42 -6.67 6.30
N GLN A 160 -21.04 -7.82 6.13
CA GLN A 160 -21.29 -8.44 4.82
C GLN A 160 -22.06 -7.51 3.86
N LYS A 161 -22.95 -6.69 4.41
CA LYS A 161 -23.80 -5.75 3.67
C LYS A 161 -23.33 -4.31 3.87
N ALA A 162 -22.01 -4.05 3.79
CA ALA A 162 -21.47 -2.71 3.95
C ALA A 162 -21.72 -1.78 2.75
N GLY A 163 -22.24 -2.31 1.64
CA GLY A 163 -22.50 -1.56 0.42
C GLY A 163 -21.25 -1.17 -0.37
N VAL A 164 -20.07 -1.66 0.01
CA VAL A 164 -18.79 -1.42 -0.67
C VAL A 164 -17.99 -2.71 -0.72
N HIS A 165 -17.24 -2.91 -1.81
CA HIS A 165 -16.29 -4.02 -1.89
C HIS A 165 -15.12 -3.83 -0.93
N SER A 166 -14.65 -2.60 -0.77
CA SER A 166 -13.58 -2.25 0.16
C SER A 166 -13.74 -0.81 0.60
N ASN A 167 -13.90 -0.60 1.89
CA ASN A 167 -13.93 0.72 2.47
C ASN A 167 -12.49 1.20 2.69
N GLN A 168 -12.12 2.36 2.13
CA GLN A 168 -10.75 2.84 2.15
C GLN A 168 -10.73 4.35 2.22
N TYR A 169 -10.09 4.87 3.25
CA TYR A 169 -9.92 6.29 3.38
C TYR A 169 -8.61 6.66 4.07
N PHE A 170 -8.13 7.89 3.82
CA PHE A 170 -7.05 8.46 4.60
C PHE A 170 -7.22 9.97 4.86
N HIS A 171 -6.56 10.43 5.91
CA HIS A 171 -6.39 11.82 6.27
C HIS A 171 -4.90 12.10 6.44
N TYR A 172 -4.37 13.02 5.65
CA TYR A 172 -3.01 13.55 5.74
C TYR A 172 -3.06 14.96 6.28
N MET A 173 -2.21 15.30 7.27
CA MET A 173 -2.07 16.65 7.81
C MET A 173 -0.61 17.08 7.75
N ALA A 174 -0.39 18.35 7.44
CA ALA A 174 0.91 19.00 7.42
C ALA A 174 0.80 20.41 8.02
N SER A 175 1.93 21.08 8.20
CA SER A 175 1.97 22.38 8.89
C SER A 175 1.18 23.51 8.21
N LYS A 176 0.82 23.36 6.93
CA LYS A 176 0.10 24.38 6.14
C LYS A 176 -1.23 23.89 5.57
N GLY A 177 -1.64 22.65 5.82
CA GLY A 177 -2.90 22.15 5.28
C GLY A 177 -3.11 20.66 5.49
N GLU A 178 -4.21 20.18 4.94
CA GLU A 178 -4.63 18.77 5.06
C GLU A 178 -5.24 18.24 3.77
N ILE A 179 -5.23 16.92 3.62
CA ILE A 179 -5.86 16.19 2.52
C ILE A 179 -6.69 15.06 3.09
N ARG A 180 -7.92 14.90 2.61
CA ARG A 180 -8.81 13.77 2.96
C ARG A 180 -9.27 13.10 1.69
N ILE A 181 -9.23 11.77 1.66
CA ILE A 181 -9.74 10.98 0.53
C ILE A 181 -10.57 9.82 1.05
N ASP A 182 -11.82 9.75 0.61
CA ASP A 182 -12.64 8.55 0.69
C ASP A 182 -12.62 7.87 -0.69
N GLN A 183 -12.00 6.70 -0.78
CA GLN A 183 -11.82 6.02 -2.06
C GLN A 183 -13.07 5.25 -2.48
N ALA A 184 -13.90 4.80 -1.55
CA ALA A 184 -15.07 3.98 -1.85
C ALA A 184 -16.26 4.83 -2.32
N LYS A 185 -16.47 6.01 -1.72
CA LYS A 185 -17.64 6.85 -1.97
C LYS A 185 -17.26 8.06 -2.81
N ARG A 186 -17.29 7.91 -4.14
CA ARG A 186 -16.86 8.93 -5.10
C ARG A 186 -17.98 9.35 -6.07
N GLY A 187 -19.22 9.36 -5.60
CA GLY A 187 -20.36 9.82 -6.38
C GLY A 187 -20.87 8.82 -7.42
N TYR A 188 -20.52 7.52 -7.29
CA TYR A 188 -21.09 6.46 -8.10
C TYR A 188 -21.65 5.36 -7.20
N ASP A 189 -22.93 5.21 -7.20
CA ASP A 189 -23.66 4.15 -6.51
C ASP A 189 -24.77 3.59 -7.39
N VAL A 190 -25.17 2.38 -7.10
CA VAL A 190 -26.27 1.69 -7.75
C VAL A 190 -27.16 1.08 -6.68
N ALA A 191 -28.46 1.38 -6.71
CA ALA A 191 -29.48 0.71 -5.94
C ALA A 191 -30.27 -0.20 -6.88
N ASP A 192 -30.28 -1.50 -6.63
CA ASP A 192 -30.93 -2.49 -7.47
C ASP A 192 -31.60 -3.55 -6.58
N ASP A 193 -32.92 -3.68 -6.67
CA ASP A 193 -33.68 -4.66 -5.90
C ASP A 193 -33.34 -6.12 -6.28
N GLY A 194 -32.78 -6.33 -7.47
CA GLY A 194 -32.28 -7.63 -7.94
C GLY A 194 -30.89 -7.97 -7.42
N LEU A 195 -30.12 -7.00 -6.91
CA LEU A 195 -28.82 -7.25 -6.30
C LEU A 195 -28.96 -7.70 -4.86
N GLY A 196 -28.31 -8.79 -4.49
CA GLY A 196 -28.36 -9.34 -3.12
C GLY A 196 -27.92 -8.37 -2.00
N ASN A 197 -27.22 -7.28 -2.35
CA ASN A 197 -26.71 -6.27 -1.44
C ASN A 197 -27.51 -4.95 -1.44
N GLY A 198 -28.52 -4.78 -2.33
CA GLY A 198 -29.25 -3.52 -2.50
C GLY A 198 -28.36 -2.38 -2.97
N LEU A 199 -28.12 -1.38 -2.13
CA LEU A 199 -27.26 -0.23 -2.46
C LEU A 199 -25.78 -0.60 -2.43
N MET A 200 -25.07 -0.36 -3.54
CA MET A 200 -23.63 -0.59 -3.69
C MET A 200 -22.92 0.69 -4.16
N TRP A 201 -21.82 1.01 -3.52
CA TRP A 201 -20.90 2.09 -3.91
C TRP A 201 -19.73 1.54 -4.70
N TYR A 202 -19.36 2.17 -5.78
CA TYR A 202 -18.28 1.76 -6.67
C TYR A 202 -17.20 2.85 -6.77
N ASN A 203 -15.93 2.45 -6.86
CA ASN A 203 -14.86 3.36 -7.27
C ASN A 203 -14.79 3.40 -8.80
N PRO A 204 -15.16 4.52 -9.45
CA PRO A 204 -15.22 4.60 -10.91
C PRO A 204 -13.86 4.64 -11.59
N PHE A 205 -12.75 4.72 -10.82
CA PHE A 205 -11.41 4.91 -11.36
C PHE A 205 -10.52 3.67 -11.27
N TYR A 206 -10.93 2.60 -10.56
CA TYR A 206 -10.04 1.46 -10.32
C TYR A 206 -9.84 0.60 -11.57
N MET A 207 -10.76 -0.27 -11.86
CA MET A 207 -10.78 -1.08 -13.07
C MET A 207 -12.15 -0.88 -13.70
N LYS A 208 -12.20 -0.11 -14.76
CA LYS A 208 -13.46 0.25 -15.38
C LYS A 208 -13.72 -0.67 -16.56
N TYR A 209 -14.77 -1.44 -16.49
CA TYR A 209 -15.43 -2.00 -17.65
C TYR A 209 -16.37 -0.95 -18.21
N ALA A 210 -16.17 -0.59 -19.47
CA ALA A 210 -17.10 0.24 -20.21
C ALA A 210 -17.50 -0.52 -21.49
N PRO A 211 -18.76 -0.94 -21.63
CA PRO A 211 -19.23 -1.55 -22.86
C PRO A 211 -19.26 -0.49 -24.00
N ASP A 212 -19.20 -0.97 -25.26
CA ASP A 212 -19.51 -0.15 -26.43
C ASP A 212 -21.01 0.16 -26.52
N GLU A 213 -21.43 0.86 -27.59
CA GLU A 213 -22.82 1.25 -27.77
C GLU A 213 -23.76 0.05 -27.95
N GLU A 214 -23.26 -1.10 -28.37
CA GLU A 214 -23.98 -2.37 -28.50
C GLU A 214 -23.99 -3.19 -27.21
N GLY A 215 -23.28 -2.75 -26.14
CA GLY A 215 -23.16 -3.44 -24.87
C GLY A 215 -22.09 -4.53 -24.85
N ASN A 216 -21.21 -4.62 -25.86
CA ASN A 216 -20.13 -5.58 -25.90
C ASN A 216 -18.92 -5.10 -25.09
N PHE A 217 -18.00 -6.02 -24.76
CA PHE A 217 -16.77 -5.70 -24.08
C PHE A 217 -15.85 -4.84 -24.97
N ALA A 218 -15.67 -3.57 -24.60
CA ALA A 218 -14.82 -2.61 -25.30
C ALA A 218 -13.46 -2.38 -24.66
N GLY A 219 -13.04 -3.29 -23.78
CA GLY A 219 -11.79 -3.19 -23.02
C GLY A 219 -12.00 -2.70 -21.60
N GLN A 220 -10.92 -2.65 -20.86
CA GLN A 220 -10.88 -2.17 -19.48
C GLN A 220 -9.93 -0.99 -19.36
N GLY A 221 -10.27 -0.03 -18.51
CA GLY A 221 -9.46 1.13 -18.16
C GLY A 221 -9.35 1.30 -16.65
N GLY A 222 -8.77 2.42 -16.23
CA GLY A 222 -8.61 2.76 -14.82
C GLY A 222 -7.18 2.67 -14.33
N TYR A 223 -6.94 3.15 -13.12
CA TYR A 223 -5.58 3.31 -12.60
C TYR A 223 -4.83 1.99 -12.34
N GLY A 224 -5.54 0.87 -12.20
CA GLY A 224 -4.91 -0.45 -12.16
C GLY A 224 -4.13 -0.76 -13.44
N TYR A 225 -4.68 -0.39 -14.60
CA TYR A 225 -4.01 -0.56 -15.91
C TYR A 225 -2.88 0.44 -16.10
N VAL A 226 -3.03 1.69 -15.62
CA VAL A 226 -1.94 2.68 -15.62
C VAL A 226 -0.70 2.14 -14.90
N SER A 227 -0.89 1.39 -13.82
CA SER A 227 0.22 0.72 -13.12
C SER A 227 1.00 -0.24 -14.03
N PHE A 228 0.30 -1.07 -14.81
CA PHE A 228 0.93 -1.97 -15.78
C PHE A 228 1.63 -1.22 -16.91
N GLU A 229 1.02 -0.16 -17.44
CA GLU A 229 1.64 0.70 -18.46
C GLU A 229 2.98 1.27 -17.96
N LYS A 230 3.04 1.75 -16.70
CA LYS A 230 4.28 2.26 -16.09
C LYS A 230 5.36 1.19 -15.97
N PHE A 231 4.98 -0.07 -15.68
CA PHE A 231 5.92 -1.18 -15.71
C PHE A 231 6.48 -1.41 -17.12
N ILE A 232 5.62 -1.47 -18.14
CA ILE A 232 6.05 -1.68 -19.54
C ILE A 232 6.94 -0.55 -20.02
N ASP A 233 6.60 0.71 -19.72
CA ASP A 233 7.42 1.86 -20.07
C ASP A 233 8.78 1.83 -19.38
N GLY A 234 8.84 1.41 -18.10
CA GLY A 234 10.08 1.16 -17.39
C GLY A 234 10.95 0.08 -18.05
N CYS A 235 10.34 -1.04 -18.45
CA CYS A 235 11.04 -2.09 -19.20
C CYS A 235 11.64 -1.57 -20.50
N ARG A 236 10.86 -0.82 -21.28
CA ARG A 236 11.33 -0.20 -22.54
C ARG A 236 12.50 0.74 -22.30
N LEU A 237 12.43 1.57 -21.25
CA LEU A 237 13.50 2.50 -20.90
C LEU A 237 14.79 1.77 -20.54
N VAL A 238 14.72 0.74 -19.67
CA VAL A 238 15.91 -0.04 -19.29
C VAL A 238 16.47 -0.83 -20.45
N ASN A 239 15.65 -1.38 -21.34
CA ASN A 239 16.12 -2.06 -22.55
C ASN A 239 16.82 -1.10 -23.52
N LYS A 240 16.38 0.16 -23.59
CA LYS A 240 16.98 1.19 -24.45
C LYS A 240 18.28 1.79 -23.89
N GLU A 241 18.27 2.12 -22.59
CA GLU A 241 19.34 2.92 -21.97
C GLU A 241 20.28 2.10 -21.08
N GLY A 242 19.94 0.83 -20.83
CA GLY A 242 20.70 -0.07 -19.97
C GLY A 242 20.46 0.18 -18.48
N PRO A 243 21.26 -0.46 -17.59
CA PRO A 243 21.06 -0.44 -16.14
C PRO A 243 21.03 0.96 -15.49
N LYS A 244 21.69 1.97 -16.09
CA LYS A 244 21.63 3.35 -15.60
C LYS A 244 20.22 3.93 -15.54
N ALA A 245 19.30 3.43 -16.35
CA ALA A 245 17.91 3.84 -16.35
C ALA A 245 17.18 3.47 -15.05
N LEU A 246 17.68 2.49 -14.26
CA LEU A 246 17.09 2.12 -12.98
C LEU A 246 17.05 3.30 -12.00
N GLU A 247 18.15 4.06 -11.91
CA GLU A 247 18.18 5.26 -11.07
C GLU A 247 17.21 6.34 -11.55
N THR A 248 17.04 6.46 -12.87
CA THR A 248 16.06 7.38 -13.45
C THR A 248 14.64 7.01 -13.04
N LEU A 249 14.31 5.71 -13.06
CA LEU A 249 13.00 5.21 -12.64
C LEU A 249 12.76 5.43 -11.14
N ASP A 250 13.79 5.26 -10.30
CA ASP A 250 13.70 5.56 -8.87
C ASP A 250 13.44 7.07 -8.63
N LYS A 251 14.20 7.93 -9.28
CA LYS A 251 14.02 9.40 -9.19
C LYS A 251 12.65 9.88 -9.66
N ARG A 252 12.03 9.17 -10.60
CA ARG A 252 10.64 9.44 -11.03
C ARG A 252 9.59 9.03 -10.00
N GLY A 253 9.99 8.41 -8.88
CA GLY A 253 9.09 7.99 -7.82
C GLY A 253 8.20 6.80 -8.19
N LEU A 254 8.63 5.94 -9.15
CA LEU A 254 7.95 4.68 -9.42
C LEU A 254 8.08 3.75 -8.20
N PRO A 255 7.12 2.85 -7.97
CA PRO A 255 7.21 1.86 -6.90
C PRO A 255 8.22 0.74 -7.28
N THR A 256 9.48 1.10 -7.34
CA THR A 256 10.61 0.18 -7.52
C THR A 256 10.97 -0.47 -6.19
N LEU A 257 11.84 -1.48 -6.20
CA LEU A 257 12.39 -2.04 -4.95
C LEU A 257 13.05 -0.94 -4.10
N ALA A 258 13.80 -0.01 -4.70
CA ALA A 258 14.43 1.07 -3.94
C ALA A 258 13.41 2.00 -3.25
N ASN A 259 12.31 2.31 -3.93
CA ASN A 259 11.27 3.24 -3.45
C ASN A 259 10.19 2.56 -2.59
N THR A 260 10.36 1.30 -2.21
CA THR A 260 9.39 0.54 -1.39
C THR A 260 10.06 -0.20 -0.22
N VAL A 261 11.35 0.05 0.02
CA VAL A 261 12.10 -0.55 1.15
C VAL A 261 11.44 -0.23 2.47
N LEU A 262 11.12 1.05 2.70
CA LEU A 262 10.54 1.50 3.97
C LEU A 262 9.11 1.01 4.15
N THR A 263 8.35 0.82 3.08
CA THR A 263 7.04 0.15 3.14
C THR A 263 7.19 -1.26 3.72
N THR A 264 8.15 -2.04 3.22
CA THR A 264 8.41 -3.39 3.75
C THR A 264 8.92 -3.34 5.20
N ALA A 265 9.82 -2.41 5.52
CA ALA A 265 10.34 -2.24 6.88
C ALA A 265 9.23 -1.95 7.90
N ILE A 266 8.29 -1.06 7.58
CA ILE A 266 7.15 -0.72 8.44
C ILE A 266 6.24 -1.94 8.64
N LEU A 267 5.94 -2.69 7.58
CA LEU A 267 5.06 -3.86 7.66
C LEU A 267 5.68 -4.97 8.50
N GLU A 268 6.97 -5.28 8.29
CA GLU A 268 7.68 -6.27 9.10
C GLU A 268 7.82 -5.81 10.56
N ALA A 269 8.18 -4.55 10.80
CA ALA A 269 8.25 -4.00 12.16
C ALA A 269 6.90 -4.11 12.88
N GLY A 270 5.79 -3.84 12.17
CA GLY A 270 4.45 -4.04 12.71
C GLY A 270 4.13 -5.50 13.04
N ARG A 271 4.48 -6.44 12.17
CA ARG A 271 4.31 -7.88 12.43
C ARG A 271 5.14 -8.32 13.64
N ARG A 272 6.42 -7.93 13.69
CA ARG A 272 7.29 -8.23 14.84
C ARG A 272 6.78 -7.59 16.12
N ALA A 273 6.23 -6.37 16.06
CA ALA A 273 5.68 -5.71 17.24
C ALA A 273 4.50 -6.48 17.85
N ILE A 274 3.65 -7.12 17.02
CA ILE A 274 2.59 -8.02 17.49
C ILE A 274 3.18 -9.30 18.10
N ASP A 275 4.09 -9.95 17.37
CA ASP A 275 4.64 -11.25 17.76
C ASP A 275 5.52 -11.18 19.02
N GLU A 276 6.28 -10.07 19.17
CA GLU A 276 7.22 -9.87 20.28
C GLU A 276 6.60 -9.07 21.44
N GLY A 277 5.41 -8.47 21.28
CA GLY A 277 4.73 -7.67 22.30
C GLY A 277 5.50 -6.40 22.69
N ARG A 278 6.30 -5.83 21.78
CA ARG A 278 7.11 -4.63 22.00
C ARG A 278 7.14 -3.72 20.78
N GLU A 279 7.59 -2.49 20.97
CA GLU A 279 7.91 -1.61 19.84
C GLU A 279 9.14 -2.11 19.08
N VAL A 280 9.15 -1.93 17.76
CA VAL A 280 10.27 -2.29 16.89
C VAL A 280 10.83 -1.02 16.25
N GLY A 281 12.13 -0.79 16.42
CA GLY A 281 12.83 0.33 15.82
C GLY A 281 13.17 0.07 14.35
N ILE A 282 13.23 1.15 13.55
CA ILE A 282 13.70 1.15 12.16
C ILE A 282 14.89 2.10 12.10
N LYS A 283 16.06 1.61 11.69
CA LYS A 283 17.29 2.39 11.69
C LYS A 283 17.98 2.31 10.32
N GLU A 284 18.47 3.47 9.86
CA GLU A 284 19.34 3.54 8.69
C GLU A 284 20.78 3.19 9.09
N THR A 285 21.44 2.36 8.29
CA THR A 285 22.83 1.92 8.48
C THR A 285 23.61 2.09 7.18
N GLU A 286 24.92 1.89 7.20
CA GLU A 286 25.75 1.91 6.00
C GLU A 286 25.33 0.85 4.97
N GLY A 287 24.76 -0.27 5.42
CA GLY A 287 24.24 -1.35 4.56
C GLY A 287 22.80 -1.18 4.09
N GLY A 288 22.13 -0.08 4.46
CA GLY A 288 20.72 0.19 4.16
C GLY A 288 19.89 0.37 5.43
N TRP A 289 18.83 -0.42 5.60
CA TRP A 289 17.90 -0.33 6.73
C TRP A 289 17.90 -1.61 7.55
N GLU A 290 17.69 -1.50 8.85
CA GLU A 290 17.58 -2.64 9.79
C GLU A 290 16.44 -2.43 10.78
N LEU A 291 15.90 -3.53 11.32
CA LEU A 291 14.92 -3.54 12.42
C LEU A 291 15.63 -3.90 13.74
N ILE A 292 15.39 -3.10 14.81
CA ILE A 292 16.02 -3.21 16.11
C ILE A 292 15.02 -3.34 17.25
#